data_ca553e5f54307af546862d304edeff80
#
_entry.id   ca553e5f54307af546862d304edeff80
#
_cell.length_a   1.000
_cell.length_b   1.000
_cell.length_c   1.000
_cell.angle_alpha   90.00
_cell.angle_beta   90.00
_cell.angle_gamma   90.00
#
_symmetry.space_group_name_H-M   'P 1'
#
loop_
_entity.id
_entity.type
_entity.pdbx_description
1 polymer ?
#
loop_
_entity_poly.entity_id
_entity_poly.type
_entity_poly.pdbx_seq_one_letter_code
_entity_poly.pdbx_strand_id
1 'polypeptide(L)'
;MKNNIALYIIAGLLMFSQFCNAQINAIVLEDNTQVQVHDKSSATCNMHSMIKVINEKGADAVNFDCQCSKDERISSFSGVITDQTGRVLRKIKKGDLLKSEYSHEMATDDYMMHFQYTPPVYPIIVTYDWTVELSNGFVSLPSFAPQTGYDVEVNHASYKLITPNDNPCRYQCINTNWKVNKTTLGNNTVIDVSMDSLHAIHKESYSKPIYQIIPRILFAPTDFVYKGTKGSMASWHDLGLWFNELLTARNFFNNTAKTRIHELTDTCRNAKSKIALLYQLLEKSTRYVSIQLGIGGMQPIAASDVYNNGFGDCKGLSNYMRAMLNEAGICFNYVIILHLFFYQ
;
A
#
# COMPACT_ATOMS: atom_id res chain seq x y z
N MET A 1 45.89 -39.14 -29.51
CA MET A 1 45.08 -38.94 -28.25
C MET A 1 44.82 -37.50 -27.86
N LYS A 2 45.52 -36.47 -28.33
CA LYS A 2 45.31 -35.06 -27.95
C LYS A 2 44.08 -34.38 -28.61
N ASN A 3 43.65 -34.85 -29.80
CA ASN A 3 42.53 -34.22 -30.52
C ASN A 3 41.13 -34.62 -30.02
N ASN A 4 41.02 -35.72 -29.30
CA ASN A 4 39.68 -36.15 -28.80
C ASN A 4 39.27 -35.42 -27.51
N ILE A 5 40.23 -34.94 -26.70
CA ILE A 5 39.95 -34.21 -25.43
C ILE A 5 39.37 -32.85 -25.74
N ALA A 6 39.85 -32.14 -26.77
CA ALA A 6 39.31 -30.84 -27.15
C ALA A 6 37.86 -30.94 -27.68
N LEU A 7 37.53 -32.02 -28.36
CA LEU A 7 36.16 -32.25 -28.87
C LEU A 7 35.14 -32.53 -27.75
N TYR A 8 35.54 -33.23 -26.70
CA TYR A 8 34.70 -33.48 -25.53
C TYR A 8 34.50 -32.22 -24.66
N ILE A 9 35.50 -31.34 -24.57
CA ILE A 9 35.37 -30.04 -23.87
C ILE A 9 34.44 -29.09 -24.63
N ILE A 10 34.51 -29.04 -25.96
CA ILE A 10 33.60 -28.23 -26.77
C ILE A 10 32.17 -28.81 -26.76
N ALA A 11 31.99 -30.13 -26.80
CA ALA A 11 30.67 -30.77 -26.65
C ALA A 11 30.09 -30.58 -25.23
N GLY A 12 30.92 -30.58 -24.19
CA GLY A 12 30.49 -30.29 -22.82
C GLY A 12 30.08 -28.83 -22.63
N LEU A 13 30.78 -27.86 -23.25
CA LEU A 13 30.43 -26.45 -23.24
C LEU A 13 29.14 -26.14 -24.05
N LEU A 14 28.86 -26.89 -25.10
CA LEU A 14 27.62 -26.76 -25.86
C LEU A 14 26.41 -27.41 -25.18
N MET A 15 26.62 -28.37 -24.28
CA MET A 15 25.50 -28.93 -23.46
C MET A 15 25.13 -28.06 -22.26
N PHE A 16 26.00 -27.15 -21.82
CA PHE A 16 25.71 -26.21 -20.72
C PHE A 16 25.04 -24.91 -21.18
N SER A 17 24.87 -24.69 -22.48
CA SER A 17 23.99 -23.63 -22.99
C SER A 17 22.53 -24.11 -23.13
N GLN A 18 22.02 -24.85 -22.18
CA GLN A 18 20.59 -24.78 -21.91
C GLN A 18 20.36 -23.36 -21.40
N PHE A 19 20.07 -22.45 -22.35
CA PHE A 19 19.39 -21.22 -22.01
C PHE A 19 18.21 -21.64 -21.12
N CYS A 20 18.30 -21.35 -19.84
CA CYS A 20 17.17 -21.33 -18.99
C CYS A 20 16.26 -20.24 -19.58
N ASN A 21 15.47 -20.59 -20.60
CA ASN A 21 14.43 -19.71 -21.09
C ASN A 21 13.51 -19.53 -19.90
N ALA A 22 13.73 -18.43 -19.19
CA ALA A 22 12.87 -18.07 -18.10
C ALA A 22 11.45 -18.02 -18.67
N GLN A 23 10.59 -18.91 -18.19
CA GLN A 23 9.28 -19.15 -18.76
C GLN A 23 8.35 -18.03 -18.30
N ILE A 24 7.80 -17.27 -19.25
CA ILE A 24 6.73 -16.31 -18.95
C ILE A 24 5.50 -17.09 -18.48
N ASN A 25 4.97 -16.69 -17.34
CA ASN A 25 3.83 -17.38 -16.72
C ASN A 25 2.50 -16.70 -17.02
N ALA A 26 2.51 -15.36 -17.19
CA ALA A 26 1.35 -14.57 -17.56
C ALA A 26 1.75 -13.34 -18.39
N ILE A 27 0.81 -12.80 -19.15
CA ILE A 27 0.96 -11.56 -19.93
C ILE A 27 -0.22 -10.66 -19.62
N VAL A 28 0.04 -9.48 -19.07
CA VAL A 28 -0.94 -8.40 -19.00
C VAL A 28 -1.14 -7.87 -20.41
N LEU A 29 -2.28 -8.17 -21.02
CA LEU A 29 -2.61 -7.71 -22.36
C LEU A 29 -2.99 -6.24 -22.33
N GLU A 30 -3.81 -5.85 -21.35
CA GLU A 30 -4.24 -4.49 -21.08
C GLU A 30 -4.40 -4.26 -19.57
N ASP A 31 -3.97 -3.10 -19.08
CA ASP A 31 -4.23 -2.60 -17.73
C ASP A 31 -4.53 -1.10 -17.82
N ASN A 32 -5.78 -0.73 -17.65
CA ASN A 32 -6.22 0.64 -17.82
C ASN A 32 -6.89 1.14 -16.53
N THR A 33 -6.34 2.19 -15.95
CA THR A 33 -6.88 2.86 -14.76
C THR A 33 -7.26 4.30 -15.08
N GLN A 34 -8.49 4.70 -14.74
CA GLN A 34 -8.92 6.08 -14.79
C GLN A 34 -9.40 6.52 -13.41
N VAL A 35 -8.78 7.57 -12.87
CA VAL A 35 -9.15 8.18 -11.60
C VAL A 35 -9.74 9.56 -11.85
N GLN A 36 -10.95 9.79 -11.34
CA GLN A 36 -11.61 11.09 -11.32
C GLN A 36 -11.68 11.58 -9.87
N VAL A 37 -10.88 12.58 -9.52
CA VAL A 37 -11.00 13.29 -8.25
C VAL A 37 -12.15 14.29 -8.36
N HIS A 38 -13.13 14.23 -7.45
CA HIS A 38 -14.26 15.11 -7.42
C HIS A 38 -14.02 16.34 -6.53
N ASP A 39 -13.40 16.09 -5.36
CA ASP A 39 -13.03 17.09 -4.39
C ASP A 39 -11.86 16.60 -3.50
N LYS A 40 -11.57 17.31 -2.39
CA LYS A 40 -10.48 16.96 -1.46
C LYS A 40 -10.76 15.70 -0.62
N SER A 41 -11.93 15.08 -0.76
CA SER A 41 -12.38 13.94 0.06
C SER A 41 -13.00 12.80 -0.73
N SER A 42 -13.22 12.97 -2.03
CA SER A 42 -13.92 11.96 -2.85
C SER A 42 -13.29 11.79 -4.23
N ALA A 43 -13.26 10.54 -4.70
CA ALA A 43 -12.78 10.17 -6.03
C ALA A 43 -13.46 8.88 -6.52
N THR A 44 -13.53 8.70 -7.83
CA THR A 44 -13.94 7.46 -8.48
C THR A 44 -12.78 6.88 -9.26
N CYS A 45 -12.49 5.60 -9.06
CA CYS A 45 -11.44 4.86 -9.74
C CYS A 45 -12.09 3.77 -10.62
N ASN A 46 -11.95 3.89 -11.94
CA ASN A 46 -12.39 2.90 -12.90
C ASN A 46 -11.17 2.11 -13.38
N MET A 47 -11.23 0.80 -13.28
CA MET A 47 -10.12 -0.08 -13.59
C MET A 47 -10.56 -1.19 -14.54
N HIS A 48 -9.73 -1.47 -15.53
CA HIS A 48 -9.86 -2.57 -16.47
C HIS A 48 -8.55 -3.34 -16.50
N SER A 49 -8.62 -4.67 -16.41
CA SER A 49 -7.46 -5.53 -16.52
C SER A 49 -7.79 -6.74 -17.39
N MET A 50 -6.92 -7.05 -18.35
CA MET A 50 -7.00 -8.23 -19.20
C MET A 50 -5.66 -8.96 -19.15
N ILE A 51 -5.66 -10.18 -18.63
CA ILE A 51 -4.46 -10.97 -18.41
C ILE A 51 -4.59 -12.32 -19.09
N LYS A 52 -3.60 -12.68 -19.90
CA LYS A 52 -3.43 -14.03 -20.44
C LYS A 52 -2.56 -14.82 -19.49
N VAL A 53 -3.11 -15.87 -18.91
CA VAL A 53 -2.40 -16.82 -18.03
C VAL A 53 -1.96 -18.01 -18.88
N ILE A 54 -0.65 -18.22 -18.98
CA ILE A 54 -0.04 -19.17 -19.92
C ILE A 54 0.01 -20.58 -19.35
N ASN A 55 0.26 -20.70 -18.05
CA ASN A 55 0.47 -21.96 -17.36
C ASN A 55 0.06 -21.88 -15.89
N GLU A 56 0.13 -23.01 -15.18
CA GLU A 56 -0.26 -23.13 -13.78
C GLU A 56 0.54 -22.21 -12.83
N LYS A 57 1.82 -21.92 -13.14
CA LYS A 57 2.63 -21.01 -12.32
C LYS A 57 2.13 -19.55 -12.36
N GLY A 58 1.39 -19.20 -13.40
CA GLY A 58 0.73 -17.90 -13.53
C GLY A 58 -0.70 -17.88 -12.97
N ALA A 59 -1.19 -18.97 -12.39
CA ALA A 59 -2.60 -19.10 -11.96
C ALA A 59 -3.04 -18.02 -10.97
N ASP A 60 -2.14 -17.52 -10.12
CA ASP A 60 -2.45 -16.45 -9.17
C ASP A 60 -2.94 -15.17 -9.86
N ALA A 61 -2.54 -14.93 -11.12
CA ALA A 61 -2.99 -13.78 -11.90
C ALA A 61 -4.48 -13.87 -12.31
N VAL A 62 -5.14 -15.02 -12.11
CA VAL A 62 -6.58 -15.17 -12.31
C VAL A 62 -7.37 -14.61 -11.14
N ASN A 63 -6.79 -14.62 -9.96
CA ASN A 63 -7.46 -14.20 -8.74
C ASN A 63 -7.69 -12.67 -8.74
N PHE A 64 -8.81 -12.29 -8.18
CA PHE A 64 -9.13 -10.87 -7.94
C PHE A 64 -9.07 -10.60 -6.45
N ASP A 65 -8.32 -9.58 -6.07
CA ASP A 65 -8.21 -9.10 -4.70
C ASP A 65 -8.30 -7.58 -4.69
N CYS A 66 -9.18 -7.04 -3.85
CA CYS A 66 -9.33 -5.60 -3.67
C CYS A 66 -9.52 -5.30 -2.19
N GLN A 67 -8.60 -4.53 -1.62
CA GLN A 67 -8.76 -3.98 -0.29
C GLN A 67 -9.86 -2.93 -0.32
N CYS A 68 -10.76 -3.01 0.63
CA CYS A 68 -11.90 -2.13 0.78
C CYS A 68 -12.06 -1.69 2.24
N SER A 69 -12.83 -0.64 2.45
CA SER A 69 -13.24 -0.19 3.78
C SER A 69 -14.67 0.35 3.74
N LYS A 70 -15.15 0.93 4.81
CA LYS A 70 -16.44 1.65 4.78
C LYS A 70 -16.42 2.88 3.86
N ASP A 71 -15.23 3.47 3.65
CA ASP A 71 -15.02 4.69 2.88
C ASP A 71 -14.39 4.43 1.50
N GLU A 72 -13.99 3.19 1.23
CA GLU A 72 -13.42 2.71 -0.03
C GLU A 72 -14.13 1.43 -0.45
N ARG A 73 -15.00 1.52 -1.47
CA ARG A 73 -15.91 0.42 -1.81
C ARG A 73 -15.98 0.16 -3.30
N ILE A 74 -16.01 -1.11 -3.68
CA ILE A 74 -16.36 -1.51 -5.04
C ILE A 74 -17.82 -1.13 -5.29
N SER A 75 -18.08 -0.20 -6.22
CA SER A 75 -19.43 0.18 -6.65
C SER A 75 -19.94 -0.70 -7.78
N SER A 76 -19.10 -1.04 -8.74
CA SER A 76 -19.40 -1.99 -9.82
C SER A 76 -18.27 -3.02 -9.98
N PHE A 77 -18.63 -4.22 -10.48
CA PHE A 77 -17.67 -5.26 -10.79
C PHE A 77 -18.25 -6.23 -11.83
N SER A 78 -17.44 -6.59 -12.80
CA SER A 78 -17.69 -7.70 -13.71
C SER A 78 -16.37 -8.41 -14.06
N GLY A 79 -16.45 -9.72 -14.25
CA GLY A 79 -15.31 -10.52 -14.69
C GLY A 79 -15.74 -11.59 -15.71
N VAL A 80 -14.82 -11.91 -16.61
CA VAL A 80 -15.02 -12.98 -17.59
C VAL A 80 -13.71 -13.77 -17.73
N ILE A 81 -13.80 -15.07 -17.67
CA ILE A 81 -12.69 -15.99 -17.95
C ILE A 81 -13.03 -16.75 -19.23
N THR A 82 -12.11 -16.74 -20.19
CA THR A 82 -12.24 -17.47 -21.47
C THR A 82 -11.04 -18.37 -21.69
N ASP A 83 -11.23 -19.42 -22.51
CA ASP A 83 -10.10 -20.16 -23.07
C ASP A 83 -9.47 -19.39 -24.26
N GLN A 84 -8.39 -19.92 -24.82
CA GLN A 84 -7.67 -19.30 -25.93
C GLN A 84 -8.51 -19.17 -27.23
N THR A 85 -9.65 -19.89 -27.33
CA THR A 85 -10.56 -19.82 -28.49
C THR A 85 -11.64 -18.75 -28.29
N GLY A 86 -11.67 -18.10 -27.13
CA GLY A 86 -12.70 -17.12 -26.77
C GLY A 86 -13.96 -17.75 -26.16
N ARG A 87 -14.00 -19.07 -25.95
CA ARG A 87 -15.13 -19.71 -25.27
C ARG A 87 -15.14 -19.32 -23.79
N VAL A 88 -16.28 -18.81 -23.31
CA VAL A 88 -16.47 -18.41 -21.92
C VAL A 88 -16.46 -19.64 -21.00
N LEU A 89 -15.54 -19.64 -20.06
CA LEU A 89 -15.43 -20.65 -19.01
C LEU A 89 -16.20 -20.22 -17.75
N ARG A 90 -16.11 -18.92 -17.41
CA ARG A 90 -16.77 -18.35 -16.22
C ARG A 90 -17.14 -16.89 -16.45
N LYS A 91 -18.35 -16.50 -16.02
CA LYS A 91 -18.75 -15.09 -15.83
C LYS A 91 -18.82 -14.83 -14.33
N ILE A 92 -18.32 -13.66 -13.91
CA ILE A 92 -18.19 -13.30 -12.50
C ILE A 92 -18.90 -11.97 -12.32
N LYS A 93 -19.77 -11.89 -11.32
CA LYS A 93 -20.52 -10.68 -10.95
C LYS A 93 -20.06 -10.21 -9.58
N LYS A 94 -20.38 -8.97 -9.22
CA LYS A 94 -20.08 -8.42 -7.89
C LYS A 94 -20.57 -9.33 -6.74
N GLY A 95 -21.70 -10.02 -6.89
CA GLY A 95 -22.22 -10.96 -5.90
C GLY A 95 -21.43 -12.26 -5.74
N ASP A 96 -20.50 -12.57 -6.66
CA ASP A 96 -19.61 -13.72 -6.57
C ASP A 96 -18.33 -13.41 -5.77
N LEU A 97 -18.07 -12.13 -5.46
CA LEU A 97 -16.95 -11.71 -4.62
C LEU A 97 -17.22 -12.10 -3.16
N LEU A 98 -16.23 -12.70 -2.54
CA LEU A 98 -16.23 -13.03 -1.13
C LEU A 98 -15.62 -11.90 -0.33
N LYS A 99 -16.12 -11.68 0.88
CA LYS A 99 -15.58 -10.72 1.83
C LYS A 99 -14.85 -11.48 2.93
N SER A 100 -13.61 -11.11 3.20
CA SER A 100 -12.83 -11.61 4.33
C SER A 100 -12.23 -10.47 5.16
N GLU A 101 -11.82 -10.75 6.38
CA GLU A 101 -11.08 -9.81 7.21
C GLU A 101 -9.74 -9.47 6.55
N TYR A 102 -9.34 -8.21 6.66
CA TYR A 102 -8.04 -7.75 6.16
C TYR A 102 -6.87 -8.34 6.97
N SER A 103 -7.03 -8.43 8.28
CA SER A 103 -6.03 -8.95 9.20
C SER A 103 -6.68 -9.51 10.47
N HIS A 104 -6.18 -10.63 10.96
CA HIS A 104 -6.57 -11.20 12.27
C HIS A 104 -5.84 -10.54 13.45
N GLU A 105 -4.75 -9.81 13.19
CA GLU A 105 -3.89 -9.20 14.22
C GLU A 105 -4.14 -7.71 14.40
N MET A 106 -5.05 -7.13 13.61
CA MET A 106 -5.31 -5.70 13.58
C MET A 106 -6.80 -5.42 13.64
N ALA A 107 -7.23 -4.60 14.60
CA ALA A 107 -8.58 -4.04 14.59
C ALA A 107 -8.64 -2.92 13.54
N THR A 108 -9.30 -3.16 12.42
CA THR A 108 -9.41 -2.22 11.29
C THR A 108 -10.82 -2.22 10.71
N ASP A 109 -11.17 -1.13 10.02
CA ASP A 109 -12.38 -1.05 9.19
C ASP A 109 -12.18 -1.71 7.82
N ASP A 110 -10.94 -2.09 7.50
CA ASP A 110 -10.58 -2.66 6.20
C ASP A 110 -11.01 -4.12 6.10
N TYR A 111 -11.33 -4.53 4.87
CA TYR A 111 -11.65 -5.89 4.51
C TYR A 111 -11.17 -6.17 3.08
N MET A 112 -11.02 -7.44 2.73
CA MET A 112 -10.71 -7.86 1.37
C MET A 112 -11.98 -8.30 0.66
N MET A 113 -12.18 -7.83 -0.56
CA MET A 113 -13.10 -8.42 -1.52
C MET A 113 -12.28 -9.25 -2.49
N HIS A 114 -12.58 -10.54 -2.59
CA HIS A 114 -11.77 -11.46 -3.40
C HIS A 114 -12.60 -12.46 -4.18
N PHE A 115 -12.02 -12.95 -5.27
CA PHE A 115 -12.51 -14.06 -6.05
C PHE A 115 -11.32 -14.94 -6.43
N GLN A 116 -11.46 -16.26 -6.24
CA GLN A 116 -10.44 -17.23 -6.58
C GLN A 116 -11.02 -18.24 -7.60
N TYR A 117 -10.18 -18.60 -8.56
CA TYR A 117 -10.54 -19.56 -9.59
C TYR A 117 -9.33 -20.41 -9.98
N THR A 118 -9.52 -21.73 -9.98
CA THR A 118 -8.52 -22.67 -10.48
C THR A 118 -8.88 -23.07 -11.91
N PRO A 119 -8.11 -22.65 -12.91
CA PRO A 119 -8.39 -22.98 -14.30
C PRO A 119 -8.21 -24.48 -14.57
N PRO A 120 -9.17 -25.13 -15.26
CA PRO A 120 -9.02 -26.52 -15.66
C PRO A 120 -8.09 -26.73 -16.86
N VAL A 121 -7.79 -25.65 -17.60
CA VAL A 121 -6.96 -25.65 -18.82
C VAL A 121 -6.17 -24.36 -18.92
N TYR A 122 -5.08 -24.39 -19.66
CA TYR A 122 -4.26 -23.24 -20.03
C TYR A 122 -3.92 -23.26 -21.54
N PRO A 123 -3.65 -22.12 -22.18
CA PRO A 123 -3.79 -20.77 -21.64
C PRO A 123 -5.24 -20.33 -21.51
N ILE A 124 -5.48 -19.38 -20.61
CA ILE A 124 -6.77 -18.69 -20.46
C ILE A 124 -6.57 -17.19 -20.51
N ILE A 125 -7.66 -16.47 -20.74
CA ILE A 125 -7.70 -15.01 -20.62
C ILE A 125 -8.71 -14.65 -19.54
N VAL A 126 -8.30 -13.85 -18.57
CA VAL A 126 -9.17 -13.26 -17.57
C VAL A 126 -9.29 -11.75 -17.82
N THR A 127 -10.51 -11.26 -17.78
CA THR A 127 -10.83 -9.84 -17.89
C THR A 127 -11.64 -9.42 -16.68
N TYR A 128 -11.22 -8.33 -16.02
CA TYR A 128 -11.93 -7.70 -14.91
C TYR A 128 -12.18 -6.24 -15.21
N ASP A 129 -13.39 -5.80 -14.94
CA ASP A 129 -13.80 -4.39 -14.95
C ASP A 129 -14.38 -4.07 -13.58
N TRP A 130 -13.84 -3.05 -12.89
CA TRP A 130 -14.38 -2.66 -11.60
C TRP A 130 -14.23 -1.18 -11.34
N THR A 131 -15.11 -0.67 -10.49
CA THR A 131 -15.09 0.72 -10.04
C THR A 131 -15.01 0.76 -8.53
N VAL A 132 -14.07 1.55 -8.01
CA VAL A 132 -13.94 1.85 -6.58
C VAL A 132 -14.30 3.29 -6.32
N GLU A 133 -15.20 3.51 -5.35
CA GLU A 133 -15.56 4.83 -4.85
C GLU A 133 -14.79 5.13 -3.57
N LEU A 134 -14.04 6.23 -3.57
CA LEU A 134 -13.38 6.79 -2.40
C LEU A 134 -14.25 7.89 -1.82
N SER A 135 -14.51 7.84 -0.53
CA SER A 135 -15.31 8.82 0.21
C SER A 135 -14.69 9.12 1.56
N ASN A 136 -15.11 10.22 2.20
CA ASN A 136 -14.63 10.63 3.51
C ASN A 136 -13.10 10.84 3.61
N GLY A 137 -12.46 11.02 2.46
CA GLY A 137 -11.05 11.40 2.33
C GLY A 137 -10.09 10.28 1.94
N PHE A 138 -9.04 10.68 1.28
CA PHE A 138 -7.94 9.84 0.85
C PHE A 138 -6.62 10.62 0.92
N VAL A 139 -5.53 9.94 1.20
CA VAL A 139 -4.16 10.50 1.25
C VAL A 139 -3.28 9.96 0.14
N SER A 140 -3.74 8.95 -0.57
CA SER A 140 -3.09 8.36 -1.75
C SER A 140 -4.14 7.96 -2.77
N LEU A 141 -3.73 7.82 -4.01
CA LEU A 141 -4.54 7.30 -5.12
C LEU A 141 -3.93 5.98 -5.61
N PRO A 142 -4.67 5.16 -6.37
CA PRO A 142 -4.11 3.97 -6.99
C PRO A 142 -2.80 4.31 -7.75
N SER A 143 -1.77 3.50 -7.55
CA SER A 143 -0.51 3.66 -8.27
C SER A 143 -0.62 3.07 -9.68
N PHE A 144 0.13 3.63 -10.62
CA PHE A 144 0.35 2.99 -11.91
C PHE A 144 1.53 2.02 -11.80
N ALA A 145 1.25 0.74 -11.67
CA ALA A 145 2.22 -0.34 -11.51
C ALA A 145 1.75 -1.58 -12.28
N PRO A 146 1.80 -1.57 -13.62
CA PRO A 146 1.16 -2.59 -14.46
C PRO A 146 1.79 -3.97 -14.36
N GLN A 147 3.05 -4.08 -13.89
CA GLN A 147 3.71 -5.37 -13.69
C GLN A 147 3.38 -5.92 -12.30
N THR A 148 2.56 -6.95 -12.24
CA THR A 148 1.98 -7.46 -10.99
C THR A 148 2.82 -8.52 -10.29
N GLY A 149 3.83 -9.10 -10.97
CA GLY A 149 4.62 -10.20 -10.40
C GLY A 149 5.87 -10.55 -11.21
N TYR A 150 6.62 -11.52 -10.72
CA TYR A 150 7.72 -12.14 -11.46
C TYR A 150 7.18 -12.98 -12.62
N ASP A 151 7.96 -13.09 -13.69
CA ASP A 151 7.64 -13.86 -14.89
C ASP A 151 6.34 -13.42 -15.59
N VAL A 152 5.98 -12.14 -15.40
CA VAL A 152 4.82 -11.50 -16.02
C VAL A 152 5.30 -10.41 -16.99
N GLU A 153 4.90 -10.52 -18.26
CA GLU A 153 5.06 -9.47 -19.26
C GLU A 153 3.87 -8.52 -19.27
N VAL A 154 4.07 -7.30 -19.77
CA VAL A 154 2.99 -6.34 -20.00
C VAL A 154 3.04 -5.86 -21.46
N ASN A 155 1.94 -6.02 -22.18
CA ASN A 155 1.82 -5.54 -23.55
C ASN A 155 1.43 -4.06 -23.59
N HIS A 156 0.39 -3.69 -22.86
CA HIS A 156 -0.09 -2.32 -22.80
C HIS A 156 -0.65 -1.98 -21.44
N ALA A 157 -0.34 -0.78 -20.96
CA ALA A 157 -1.00 -0.21 -19.78
C ALA A 157 -1.15 1.31 -19.89
N SER A 158 -2.22 1.84 -19.30
CA SER A 158 -2.49 3.26 -19.24
C SER A 158 -3.07 3.70 -17.90
N TYR A 159 -2.75 4.94 -17.54
CA TYR A 159 -3.29 5.57 -16.35
C TYR A 159 -3.69 7.00 -16.65
N LYS A 160 -4.91 7.37 -16.30
CA LYS A 160 -5.46 8.70 -16.48
C LYS A 160 -5.98 9.24 -15.16
N LEU A 161 -5.42 10.36 -14.71
CA LEU A 161 -5.86 11.05 -13.50
C LEU A 161 -6.45 12.40 -13.88
N ILE A 162 -7.68 12.66 -13.48
CA ILE A 162 -8.40 13.91 -13.71
C ILE A 162 -8.64 14.54 -12.33
N THR A 163 -8.14 15.76 -12.14
CA THR A 163 -8.25 16.48 -10.85
C THR A 163 -8.71 17.90 -11.06
N PRO A 164 -9.45 18.52 -10.12
CA PRO A 164 -9.74 19.96 -10.16
C PRO A 164 -8.45 20.78 -10.20
N ASN A 165 -8.46 21.90 -10.95
CA ASN A 165 -7.27 22.78 -11.09
C ASN A 165 -6.86 23.42 -9.76
N ASP A 166 -7.79 23.63 -8.84
CA ASP A 166 -7.57 24.21 -7.51
C ASP A 166 -7.06 23.19 -6.48
N ASN A 167 -7.05 21.91 -6.84
CA ASN A 167 -6.46 20.85 -6.01
C ASN A 167 -5.64 19.86 -6.87
N PRO A 168 -4.50 20.26 -7.41
CA PRO A 168 -3.69 19.40 -8.26
C PRO A 168 -3.10 18.23 -7.47
N CYS A 169 -3.07 17.06 -8.10
CA CYS A 169 -2.33 15.92 -7.59
C CYS A 169 -0.86 15.99 -7.99
N ARG A 170 -0.04 15.34 -7.16
CA ARG A 170 1.40 15.15 -7.38
C ARG A 170 1.65 13.70 -7.79
N TYR A 171 2.77 13.49 -8.46
CA TYR A 171 3.22 12.15 -8.81
C TYR A 171 4.72 11.99 -8.61
N GLN A 172 5.16 10.76 -8.42
CA GLN A 172 6.57 10.38 -8.33
C GLN A 172 6.82 9.10 -9.12
N CYS A 173 7.77 9.17 -10.08
CA CYS A 173 8.23 8.01 -10.82
C CYS A 173 9.26 7.24 -9.97
N ILE A 174 9.13 5.92 -9.92
CA ILE A 174 10.03 5.01 -9.22
C ILE A 174 10.46 3.93 -10.22
N ASN A 175 11.76 3.72 -10.38
CA ASN A 175 12.38 2.76 -11.29
C ASN A 175 11.92 2.90 -12.75
N THR A 176 11.50 4.09 -13.16
CA THR A 176 11.03 4.37 -14.52
C THR A 176 11.26 5.83 -14.91
N ASN A 177 11.35 6.06 -16.21
CA ASN A 177 11.41 7.36 -16.85
C ASN A 177 10.24 7.56 -17.84
N TRP A 178 9.12 6.87 -17.62
CA TRP A 178 7.94 7.01 -18.48
C TRP A 178 7.51 8.47 -18.60
N LYS A 179 7.12 8.85 -19.80
CA LYS A 179 6.66 10.19 -20.07
C LYS A 179 5.27 10.39 -19.48
N VAL A 180 5.17 11.29 -18.53
CA VAL A 180 3.91 11.72 -17.92
C VAL A 180 3.48 13.00 -18.64
N ASN A 181 2.32 12.96 -19.31
CA ASN A 181 1.74 14.13 -19.94
C ASN A 181 0.81 14.82 -18.95
N LYS A 182 0.84 16.16 -18.96
CA LYS A 182 -0.05 16.99 -18.14
C LYS A 182 -0.71 18.03 -19.04
N THR A 183 -2.04 18.02 -19.06
CA THR A 183 -2.86 18.94 -19.87
C THR A 183 -3.94 19.56 -19.00
N THR A 184 -4.48 20.69 -19.43
CA THR A 184 -5.64 21.34 -18.78
C THR A 184 -6.85 21.19 -19.68
N LEU A 185 -7.96 20.70 -19.12
CA LEU A 185 -9.22 20.52 -19.81
C LEU A 185 -10.34 21.20 -19.00
N GLY A 186 -10.72 22.41 -19.39
CA GLY A 186 -11.66 23.24 -18.63
C GLY A 186 -11.14 23.53 -17.21
N ASN A 187 -11.91 23.16 -16.21
CA ASN A 187 -11.56 23.36 -14.80
C ASN A 187 -10.74 22.19 -14.21
N ASN A 188 -10.28 21.26 -15.05
CA ASN A 188 -9.54 20.09 -14.60
C ASN A 188 -8.12 20.05 -15.17
N THR A 189 -7.22 19.52 -14.38
CA THR A 189 -5.91 19.06 -14.80
C THR A 189 -6.02 17.55 -15.11
N VAL A 190 -5.52 17.14 -16.27
CA VAL A 190 -5.44 15.75 -16.69
C VAL A 190 -3.97 15.35 -16.70
N ILE A 191 -3.65 14.28 -16.00
CA ILE A 191 -2.34 13.63 -16.02
C ILE A 191 -2.53 12.26 -16.65
N ASP A 192 -1.83 12.00 -17.75
CA ASP A 192 -1.88 10.71 -18.40
C ASP A 192 -0.48 10.14 -18.65
N VAL A 193 -0.41 8.84 -18.52
CA VAL A 193 0.74 8.03 -18.83
C VAL A 193 0.28 6.73 -19.48
N SER A 194 1.02 6.30 -20.49
CA SER A 194 0.86 4.97 -21.10
C SER A 194 2.23 4.36 -21.32
N MET A 195 2.24 3.05 -21.35
CA MET A 195 3.44 2.29 -21.71
C MET A 195 3.06 1.06 -22.53
N ASP A 196 3.93 0.72 -23.45
CA ASP A 196 3.84 -0.48 -24.26
C ASP A 196 5.09 -1.32 -24.01
N SER A 197 4.89 -2.62 -23.82
CA SER A 197 5.95 -3.62 -23.70
C SER A 197 6.90 -3.44 -22.50
N LEU A 198 6.55 -4.09 -21.37
CA LEU A 198 7.51 -4.40 -20.31
C LEU A 198 7.87 -5.87 -20.35
N HIS A 199 9.16 -6.14 -20.40
CA HIS A 199 9.66 -7.52 -20.30
C HIS A 199 9.46 -8.04 -18.87
N ALA A 200 9.29 -9.38 -18.77
CA ALA A 200 9.18 -10.05 -17.50
C ALA A 200 10.46 -9.86 -16.66
N ILE A 201 10.26 -9.60 -15.39
CA ILE A 201 11.33 -9.65 -14.38
C ILE A 201 11.34 -11.08 -13.83
N HIS A 202 12.47 -11.75 -13.93
CA HIS A 202 12.63 -13.10 -13.42
C HIS A 202 13.06 -13.09 -11.96
N LYS A 203 12.53 -14.05 -11.19
CA LYS A 203 12.90 -14.17 -9.79
C LYS A 203 14.32 -14.74 -9.67
N GLU A 204 15.18 -13.99 -8.98
CA GLU A 204 16.53 -14.42 -8.62
C GLU A 204 16.63 -14.72 -7.14
N SER A 205 17.52 -15.66 -6.76
CA SER A 205 17.79 -15.91 -5.34
C SER A 205 18.40 -14.66 -4.69
N TYR A 206 17.90 -14.30 -3.51
CA TYR A 206 18.33 -13.10 -2.76
C TYR A 206 18.01 -11.77 -3.46
N SER A 207 17.15 -11.74 -4.47
CA SER A 207 16.66 -10.48 -5.06
C SER A 207 15.84 -9.68 -4.06
N LYS A 208 15.78 -8.36 -4.28
CA LYS A 208 14.85 -7.49 -3.53
C LYS A 208 13.41 -7.93 -3.79
N PRO A 209 12.48 -7.66 -2.86
CA PRO A 209 11.06 -7.85 -3.11
C PRO A 209 10.63 -7.15 -4.40
N ILE A 210 9.74 -7.78 -5.17
CA ILE A 210 9.37 -7.30 -6.51
C ILE A 210 8.86 -5.85 -6.50
N TYR A 211 8.09 -5.45 -5.48
CA TYR A 211 7.57 -4.08 -5.36
C TYR A 211 8.67 -3.00 -5.25
N GLN A 212 9.91 -3.37 -4.87
CA GLN A 212 11.06 -2.44 -4.86
C GLN A 212 11.76 -2.33 -6.21
N ILE A 213 11.49 -3.26 -7.12
CA ILE A 213 12.17 -3.40 -8.41
C ILE A 213 11.30 -2.88 -9.55
N ILE A 214 9.99 -3.17 -9.52
CA ILE A 214 9.07 -2.81 -10.60
C ILE A 214 9.03 -1.31 -10.87
N PRO A 215 8.92 -0.93 -12.15
CA PRO A 215 8.63 0.44 -12.54
C PRO A 215 7.20 0.81 -12.11
N ARG A 216 7.05 2.00 -11.51
CA ARG A 216 5.74 2.48 -11.07
C ARG A 216 5.71 3.99 -10.93
N ILE A 217 4.49 4.55 -10.94
CA ILE A 217 4.23 5.95 -10.62
C ILE A 217 3.24 6.01 -9.46
N LEU A 218 3.61 6.73 -8.42
CA LEU A 218 2.77 7.01 -7.26
C LEU A 218 2.03 8.32 -7.47
N PHE A 219 0.78 8.40 -7.02
CA PHE A 219 -0.05 9.59 -7.08
C PHE A 219 -0.61 9.93 -5.70
N ALA A 220 -0.65 11.23 -5.39
CA ALA A 220 -1.21 11.73 -4.14
C ALA A 220 -1.84 13.13 -4.35
N PRO A 221 -2.90 13.48 -3.63
CA PRO A 221 -3.42 14.85 -3.62
C PRO A 221 -2.40 15.79 -2.98
N THR A 222 -2.43 17.07 -3.34
CA THR A 222 -1.64 18.10 -2.62
C THR A 222 -2.34 18.45 -1.31
N ASP A 223 -3.60 18.85 -1.40
CA ASP A 223 -4.45 19.10 -0.24
C ASP A 223 -5.52 17.99 -0.14
N PHE A 224 -5.87 17.63 1.06
CA PHE A 224 -6.86 16.58 1.32
C PHE A 224 -7.73 16.89 2.54
N VAL A 225 -8.91 16.28 2.56
CA VAL A 225 -9.71 16.10 3.76
C VAL A 225 -9.70 14.60 4.06
N TYR A 226 -9.29 14.19 5.25
CA TYR A 226 -9.24 12.80 5.65
C TYR A 226 -9.98 12.61 6.96
N LYS A 227 -11.06 11.82 6.92
CA LYS A 227 -11.91 11.54 8.10
C LYS A 227 -12.32 12.83 8.85
N GLY A 228 -12.68 13.87 8.09
CA GLY A 228 -13.10 15.17 8.62
C GLY A 228 -11.97 16.14 8.98
N THR A 229 -10.70 15.74 8.94
CA THR A 229 -9.55 16.61 9.17
C THR A 229 -8.99 17.13 7.84
N LYS A 230 -8.51 18.39 7.82
CA LYS A 230 -7.92 19.02 6.64
C LYS A 230 -6.40 18.94 6.75
N GLY A 231 -5.74 18.48 5.69
CA GLY A 231 -4.29 18.40 5.64
C GLY A 231 -3.72 18.79 4.28
N SER A 232 -2.41 18.98 4.25
CA SER A 232 -1.67 19.23 3.02
C SER A 232 -0.38 18.41 2.98
N MET A 233 -0.05 17.93 1.79
CA MET A 233 1.23 17.28 1.48
C MET A 233 2.07 18.16 0.54
N ALA A 234 1.83 19.47 0.49
CA ALA A 234 2.62 20.40 -0.32
C ALA A 234 4.09 20.40 0.10
N SER A 235 4.35 20.26 1.40
CA SER A 235 5.68 20.10 1.98
C SER A 235 5.67 19.16 3.17
N TRP A 236 6.86 18.70 3.63
CA TRP A 236 7.01 17.97 4.89
C TRP A 236 6.55 18.80 6.10
N HIS A 237 6.71 20.11 6.04
CA HIS A 237 6.23 21.02 7.07
C HIS A 237 4.69 21.00 7.16
N ASP A 238 4.00 21.14 6.03
CA ASP A 238 2.53 21.14 5.99
C ASP A 238 1.95 19.80 6.47
N LEU A 239 2.55 18.70 6.04
CA LEU A 239 2.20 17.37 6.53
C LEU A 239 2.44 17.25 8.04
N GLY A 240 3.55 17.80 8.54
CA GLY A 240 3.86 17.85 9.97
C GLY A 240 2.84 18.67 10.77
N LEU A 241 2.33 19.76 10.23
CA LEU A 241 1.26 20.55 10.85
C LEU A 241 -0.02 19.71 10.99
N TRP A 242 -0.42 18.99 9.96
CA TRP A 242 -1.57 18.10 10.04
C TRP A 242 -1.41 17.00 11.11
N PHE A 243 -0.25 16.34 11.18
CA PHE A 243 0.00 15.36 12.22
C PHE A 243 0.01 16.01 13.63
N ASN A 244 0.51 17.23 13.76
CA ASN A 244 0.45 17.96 15.04
C ASN A 244 -0.99 18.29 15.45
N GLU A 245 -1.87 18.59 14.49
CA GLU A 245 -3.31 18.75 14.75
C GLU A 245 -3.93 17.44 15.27
N LEU A 246 -3.60 16.30 14.67
CA LEU A 246 -4.07 14.99 15.14
C LEU A 246 -3.59 14.64 16.56
N LEU A 247 -2.48 15.23 17.01
CA LEU A 247 -1.93 15.08 18.34
C LEU A 247 -2.57 16.02 19.39
N THR A 248 -3.36 17.00 18.91
CA THR A 248 -3.98 18.01 19.81
C THR A 248 -4.95 17.34 20.76
N ALA A 249 -4.90 17.73 22.04
CA ALA A 249 -5.71 17.16 23.12
C ALA A 249 -5.59 15.63 23.29
N ARG A 250 -4.44 15.04 22.93
CA ARG A 250 -4.18 13.59 23.10
C ARG A 250 -3.15 13.28 24.17
N ASN A 251 -2.54 14.29 24.81
CA ASN A 251 -1.41 14.18 25.73
C ASN A 251 -1.75 14.54 27.19
N PHE A 252 -3.00 14.51 27.59
CA PHE A 252 -3.39 14.82 28.97
C PHE A 252 -3.54 13.55 29.83
N PHE A 253 -3.32 13.73 31.13
CA PHE A 253 -3.52 12.73 32.16
C PHE A 253 -4.49 13.21 33.22
N ASN A 254 -5.16 12.28 33.87
CA ASN A 254 -5.85 12.54 35.13
C ASN A 254 -4.85 12.71 36.29
N ASN A 255 -5.30 13.20 37.43
CA ASN A 255 -4.43 13.46 38.59
C ASN A 255 -3.70 12.19 39.09
N THR A 256 -4.35 11.03 39.06
CA THR A 256 -3.73 9.76 39.46
C THR A 256 -2.52 9.40 38.62
N ALA A 257 -2.66 9.51 37.30
CA ALA A 257 -1.54 9.27 36.37
C ALA A 257 -0.41 10.27 36.57
N LYS A 258 -0.72 11.56 36.76
CA LYS A 258 0.27 12.61 37.03
C LYS A 258 1.04 12.33 38.33
N THR A 259 0.34 12.04 39.44
CA THR A 259 0.96 11.67 40.72
C THR A 259 1.92 10.50 40.51
N ARG A 260 1.51 9.46 39.78
CA ARG A 260 2.37 8.30 39.53
C ARG A 260 3.64 8.64 38.74
N ILE A 261 3.55 9.53 37.76
CA ILE A 261 4.70 10.00 37.00
C ILE A 261 5.66 10.78 37.88
N HIS A 262 5.16 11.70 38.72
CA HIS A 262 5.94 12.49 39.67
C HIS A 262 6.63 11.63 40.72
N GLU A 263 5.95 10.66 41.32
CA GLU A 263 6.52 9.70 42.27
C GLU A 263 7.76 8.98 41.67
N LEU A 264 7.72 8.65 40.38
CA LEU A 264 8.82 7.97 39.69
C LEU A 264 9.97 8.91 39.30
N THR A 265 9.67 10.18 39.01
CA THR A 265 10.63 11.06 38.31
C THR A 265 11.20 12.18 39.17
N ASP A 266 10.50 12.65 40.22
CA ASP A 266 10.92 13.87 40.96
C ASP A 266 12.22 13.69 41.75
N THR A 267 12.55 12.46 42.14
CA THR A 267 13.81 12.14 42.82
C THR A 267 14.99 11.94 41.84
N CYS A 268 14.74 11.89 40.55
CA CYS A 268 15.77 11.64 39.55
C CYS A 268 16.63 12.89 39.32
N ARG A 269 17.96 12.72 39.32
CA ARG A 269 18.92 13.81 39.15
C ARG A 269 19.12 14.26 37.71
N ASN A 270 18.70 13.47 36.72
CA ASN A 270 18.94 13.77 35.30
C ASN A 270 17.83 13.21 34.40
N ALA A 271 17.72 13.73 33.20
CA ALA A 271 16.71 13.32 32.21
C ALA A 271 16.83 11.85 31.81
N LYS A 272 18.03 11.29 31.68
CA LYS A 272 18.25 9.90 31.28
C LYS A 272 17.61 8.92 32.28
N SER A 273 17.76 9.17 33.58
CA SER A 273 17.15 8.35 34.62
C SER A 273 15.62 8.46 34.61
N LYS A 274 15.08 9.67 34.42
CA LYS A 274 13.63 9.88 34.26
C LYS A 274 13.09 9.09 33.07
N ILE A 275 13.71 9.23 31.88
CA ILE A 275 13.32 8.52 30.66
C ILE A 275 13.33 7.01 30.88
N ALA A 276 14.36 6.46 31.52
CA ALA A 276 14.46 5.03 31.76
C ALA A 276 13.32 4.50 32.64
N LEU A 277 12.93 5.22 33.70
CA LEU A 277 11.82 4.84 34.58
C LEU A 277 10.46 4.95 33.87
N LEU A 278 10.26 6.01 33.07
CA LEU A 278 9.03 6.18 32.31
C LEU A 278 8.90 5.11 31.22
N TYR A 279 10.00 4.73 30.57
CA TYR A 279 10.01 3.65 29.58
C TYR A 279 9.69 2.29 30.25
N GLN A 280 10.27 2.02 31.44
CA GLN A 280 9.94 0.82 32.21
C GLN A 280 8.47 0.81 32.67
N LEU A 281 7.90 1.98 33.01
CA LEU A 281 6.48 2.08 33.32
C LEU A 281 5.65 1.71 32.08
N LEU A 282 5.97 2.26 30.91
CA LEU A 282 5.31 1.91 29.66
C LEU A 282 5.39 0.40 29.38
N GLU A 283 6.59 -0.20 29.43
CA GLU A 283 6.79 -1.64 29.16
C GLU A 283 5.98 -2.54 30.12
N LYS A 284 5.93 -2.19 31.41
CA LYS A 284 5.28 -3.02 32.44
C LYS A 284 3.77 -2.83 32.47
N SER A 285 3.24 -1.67 32.08
CA SER A 285 1.84 -1.32 32.20
C SER A 285 1.06 -1.43 30.91
N THR A 286 1.72 -1.63 29.78
CA THR A 286 1.03 -1.65 28.48
C THR A 286 1.42 -2.86 27.63
N ARG A 287 0.55 -3.17 26.68
CA ARG A 287 0.80 -4.13 25.60
C ARG A 287 0.51 -3.50 24.25
N TYR A 288 1.18 -3.98 23.21
CA TYR A 288 0.88 -3.56 21.86
C TYR A 288 -0.40 -4.22 21.35
N VAL A 289 -1.33 -3.40 20.85
CA VAL A 289 -2.54 -3.83 20.14
C VAL A 289 -2.72 -2.90 18.94
N SER A 290 -2.69 -3.45 17.73
CA SER A 290 -2.87 -2.66 16.52
C SER A 290 -4.34 -2.25 16.36
N ILE A 291 -4.60 -0.93 16.37
CA ILE A 291 -5.95 -0.35 16.23
C ILE A 291 -5.91 0.73 15.16
N GLN A 292 -6.66 0.50 14.07
CA GLN A 292 -6.70 1.39 12.90
C GLN A 292 -8.14 1.70 12.46
N LEU A 293 -9.04 1.85 13.41
CA LEU A 293 -10.45 2.16 13.15
C LEU A 293 -10.63 3.64 12.82
N GLY A 294 -11.25 3.94 11.68
CA GLY A 294 -11.53 5.29 11.23
C GLY A 294 -10.27 6.18 11.16
N ILE A 295 -10.33 7.34 11.85
CA ILE A 295 -9.17 8.26 11.95
C ILE A 295 -8.00 7.65 12.76
N GLY A 296 -8.26 6.61 13.56
CA GLY A 296 -7.24 5.91 14.37
C GLY A 296 -6.12 5.27 13.56
N GLY A 297 -6.29 5.11 12.25
CA GLY A 297 -5.18 4.77 11.34
C GLY A 297 -4.06 5.82 11.35
N MET A 298 -4.38 7.10 11.58
CA MET A 298 -3.44 8.22 11.60
C MET A 298 -3.35 8.90 12.96
N GLN A 299 -4.45 9.04 13.70
CA GLN A 299 -4.53 9.69 14.99
C GLN A 299 -4.21 8.73 16.12
N PRO A 300 -3.33 9.08 17.08
CA PRO A 300 -3.06 8.23 18.23
C PRO A 300 -4.23 8.21 19.24
N ILE A 301 -4.35 7.11 19.95
CA ILE A 301 -5.18 7.00 21.14
C ILE A 301 -4.70 8.03 22.19
N ALA A 302 -5.62 8.62 22.96
CA ALA A 302 -5.26 9.55 24.02
C ALA A 302 -4.39 8.88 25.09
N ALA A 303 -3.43 9.62 25.65
CA ALA A 303 -2.53 9.09 26.67
C ALA A 303 -3.25 8.60 27.93
N SER A 304 -4.35 9.28 28.33
CA SER A 304 -5.21 8.85 29.41
C SER A 304 -5.87 7.49 29.16
N ASP A 305 -6.25 7.22 27.91
CA ASP A 305 -6.91 5.97 27.55
C ASP A 305 -5.91 4.82 27.53
N VAL A 306 -4.68 5.06 27.06
CA VAL A 306 -3.59 4.08 27.14
C VAL A 306 -3.26 3.77 28.60
N TYR A 307 -3.17 4.79 29.46
CA TYR A 307 -2.93 4.60 30.89
C TYR A 307 -4.02 3.75 31.56
N ASN A 308 -5.29 4.03 31.26
CA ASN A 308 -6.43 3.36 31.89
C ASN A 308 -6.62 1.93 31.37
N ASN A 309 -6.39 1.69 30.08
CA ASN A 309 -6.70 0.42 29.42
C ASN A 309 -5.50 -0.52 29.30
N GLY A 310 -4.29 -0.01 29.46
CA GLY A 310 -3.04 -0.80 29.39
C GLY A 310 -2.71 -1.32 27.99
N PHE A 311 -3.17 -0.65 26.92
CA PHE A 311 -2.79 -1.02 25.56
C PHE A 311 -2.81 0.17 24.59
N GLY A 312 -2.12 0.01 23.46
CA GLY A 312 -2.11 0.94 22.34
C GLY A 312 -1.31 0.40 21.18
N ASP A 313 -1.51 0.99 20.01
CA ASP A 313 -0.67 0.74 18.84
C ASP A 313 0.63 1.59 18.89
N CYS A 314 1.46 1.52 17.85
CA CYS A 314 2.72 2.28 17.78
C CYS A 314 2.51 3.78 18.03
N LYS A 315 1.45 4.38 17.48
CA LYS A 315 1.12 5.80 17.65
C LYS A 315 0.63 6.09 19.08
N GLY A 316 -0.25 5.24 19.59
CA GLY A 316 -0.83 5.39 20.94
C GLY A 316 0.24 5.26 22.02
N LEU A 317 1.10 4.25 21.95
CA LEU A 317 2.20 4.04 22.91
C LEU A 317 3.24 5.16 22.81
N SER A 318 3.58 5.62 21.61
CA SER A 318 4.46 6.76 21.39
C SER A 318 3.88 8.07 21.96
N ASN A 319 2.56 8.28 21.78
CA ASN A 319 1.88 9.44 22.36
C ASN A 319 1.77 9.34 23.90
N TYR A 320 1.62 8.14 24.43
CA TYR A 320 1.63 7.92 25.88
C TYR A 320 3.01 8.25 26.47
N MET A 321 4.09 7.80 25.84
CA MET A 321 5.45 8.19 26.23
C MET A 321 5.69 9.69 26.12
N ARG A 322 5.22 10.30 25.01
CA ARG A 322 5.25 11.75 24.80
C ARG A 322 4.58 12.52 25.93
N ALA A 323 3.41 12.06 26.36
CA ALA A 323 2.67 12.70 27.45
C ALA A 323 3.39 12.56 28.79
N MET A 324 3.98 11.39 29.09
CA MET A 324 4.78 11.18 30.31
C MET A 324 6.04 12.06 30.32
N LEU A 325 6.74 12.19 29.19
CA LEU A 325 7.91 13.06 29.07
C LEU A 325 7.54 14.53 29.30
N ASN A 326 6.40 14.98 28.75
CA ASN A 326 5.89 16.33 28.95
C ASN A 326 5.59 16.59 30.43
N GLU A 327 4.89 15.69 31.13
CA GLU A 327 4.56 15.80 32.55
C GLU A 327 5.83 15.82 33.42
N ALA A 328 6.86 15.06 33.05
CA ALA A 328 8.15 15.04 33.75
C ALA A 328 9.08 16.22 33.42
N GLY A 329 8.65 17.18 32.58
CA GLY A 329 9.40 18.37 32.16
C GLY A 329 10.59 18.08 31.24
N ILE A 330 10.50 17.03 30.41
CA ILE A 330 11.55 16.63 29.46
C ILE A 330 11.20 17.12 28.06
N CYS A 331 12.14 17.83 27.42
CA CYS A 331 12.03 18.21 26.00
C CYS A 331 12.15 16.97 25.09
N PHE A 332 11.29 16.88 24.10
CA PHE A 332 11.24 15.78 23.14
C PHE A 332 10.76 16.27 21.77
N ASN A 333 10.97 15.45 20.74
CA ASN A 333 10.35 15.60 19.42
C ASN A 333 9.52 14.36 19.12
N TYR A 334 8.29 14.56 18.62
CA TYR A 334 7.49 13.49 18.04
C TYR A 334 7.84 13.36 16.57
N VAL A 335 8.35 12.20 16.18
CA VAL A 335 8.87 11.95 14.83
C VAL A 335 8.08 10.83 14.18
N ILE A 336 7.69 11.04 12.92
CA ILE A 336 7.13 10.00 12.06
C ILE A 336 8.25 9.42 11.23
N ILE A 337 8.40 8.10 11.31
CA ILE A 337 9.41 7.35 10.56
C ILE A 337 8.74 6.38 9.60
N LEU A 338 9.35 6.18 8.43
CA LEU A 338 8.99 5.09 7.54
C LEU A 338 9.57 3.80 8.11
N HIS A 339 8.71 2.88 8.53
CA HIS A 339 9.12 1.55 8.91
C HIS A 339 9.13 0.65 7.67
N LEU A 340 10.32 0.30 7.20
CA LEU A 340 10.49 -0.70 6.16
C LEU A 340 10.36 -2.08 6.82
N PHE A 341 9.22 -2.73 6.64
CA PHE A 341 9.09 -4.14 6.95
C PHE A 341 9.97 -4.90 5.95
N PHE A 342 11.07 -5.43 6.40
CA PHE A 342 11.76 -6.51 5.72
C PHE A 342 10.90 -7.76 5.96
N TYR A 343 10.01 -8.09 5.03
CA TYR A 343 9.45 -9.43 4.99
C TYR A 343 10.60 -10.37 4.62
N GLN A 344 10.97 -11.20 5.59
CA GLN A 344 11.87 -12.34 5.37
C GLN A 344 11.16 -13.42 4.55
#